data_b75311944ff068de5c3541039b146f52
#
_entry.id   b75311944ff068de5c3541039b146f52
#
_cell.length_a   1.000
_cell.length_b   1.000
_cell.length_c   1.000
_cell.angle_alpha   90.00
_cell.angle_beta   90.00
_cell.angle_gamma   90.00
#
_symmetry.space_group_name_H-M   'P 1'
#
loop_
_entity.id
_entity.type
_entity.pdbx_description
1 polymer ?
#
loop_
_entity_poly.entity_id
_entity_poly.type
_entity_poly.pdbx_seq_one_letter_code
_entity_poly.pdbx_strand_id
1 'polypeptide(L)'
;MSEVEPDGEARDPVALSRRIMIMISIILGSTLYSTTLLIASSLLPQMQGAMAATQDEIAWAMTFNILATAVVTPMTGWLVARFGRRGVMVGSMALFSLFTYLCGAAESLETLVLWRILQGASGAPVTPLSQTILFDVFPRRQHRMITSVYGMTVVIGPVIGPALGGYMSDMYSWRWAFYGLVPVGIASCIGLRLSMLKDPPRHSVRLDWIGFLSLSAAISCVQLVLSRGQRLDWYESPEIWVETIAAIITFYIFVAHSLTAGKPFLSPRLLLDRNYALGLALVGVFGMLNVTPMVLLPPLLQQHAGFPDSLIGEVLAARGVGATAGFFIAMFLGRLDPRVGMAMGFSLQVVSGLWLMSINLDVGMDVLAANSMLQGMAIGIIWVPLTIASFATLEDRLWPEAMSVFHLLRNIGSSFFISMCVADIVRVTAQNYSRMTEMISPFNERLAMPWVMGGWNTETLAGLARLAKEINRQAAMIGYLDAFALYTAASAAAVVLVMLVSGRRRRAGAA
;
A
#
# COMPACT_ATOMS: atom_id res chain seq x y z
N MET A 1 55.78 -9.86 9.11
CA MET A 1 55.47 -9.76 7.69
C MET A 1 54.03 -10.21 7.58
N SER A 2 53.16 -9.25 7.52
CA SER A 2 51.71 -9.42 7.49
C SER A 2 51.28 -9.58 6.04
N GLU A 3 50.76 -10.74 5.68
CA GLU A 3 50.04 -10.92 4.43
C GLU A 3 48.70 -10.18 4.54
N VAL A 4 48.59 -9.11 3.77
CA VAL A 4 47.34 -8.41 3.52
C VAL A 4 46.63 -9.20 2.43
N GLU A 5 45.49 -9.83 2.77
CA GLU A 5 44.56 -10.35 1.77
C GLU A 5 44.05 -9.19 0.90
N PRO A 6 44.04 -9.38 -0.41
CA PRO A 6 43.50 -8.33 -1.30
C PRO A 6 41.99 -8.27 -1.14
N ASP A 7 41.53 -7.18 -0.54
CA ASP A 7 40.13 -6.79 -0.53
C ASP A 7 39.55 -6.89 -1.93
N GLY A 8 38.35 -7.48 -1.99
CA GLY A 8 37.64 -7.80 -3.20
C GLY A 8 37.60 -6.68 -4.21
N GLU A 9 37.67 -7.05 -5.46
CA GLU A 9 37.59 -6.23 -6.67
C GLU A 9 36.66 -5.05 -6.47
N ALA A 10 37.23 -3.86 -6.37
CA ALA A 10 36.49 -2.61 -6.43
C ALA A 10 35.81 -2.58 -7.80
N ARG A 11 34.50 -2.85 -7.84
CA ARG A 11 33.70 -2.62 -9.03
C ARG A 11 33.99 -1.19 -9.47
N ASP A 12 34.42 -1.03 -10.72
CA ASP A 12 34.70 0.29 -11.32
C ASP A 12 33.60 1.27 -10.92
N PRO A 13 33.94 2.41 -10.30
CA PRO A 13 32.95 3.30 -9.74
C PRO A 13 32.06 3.80 -10.87
N VAL A 14 30.81 3.34 -10.88
CA VAL A 14 29.80 3.84 -11.83
C VAL A 14 29.81 5.36 -11.76
N ALA A 15 30.06 6.03 -12.88
CA ALA A 15 30.16 7.48 -12.94
C ALA A 15 28.95 8.15 -12.26
N LEU A 16 29.17 9.22 -11.51
CA LEU A 16 28.11 9.90 -10.72
C LEU A 16 26.91 10.28 -11.60
N SER A 17 27.16 10.78 -12.81
CA SER A 17 26.10 11.10 -13.78
C SER A 17 25.21 9.91 -14.10
N ARG A 18 25.81 8.74 -14.24
CA ARG A 18 25.07 7.50 -14.52
C ARG A 18 24.26 7.03 -13.31
N ARG A 19 24.78 7.15 -12.08
CA ARG A 19 24.05 6.86 -10.85
C ARG A 19 22.83 7.76 -10.69
N ILE A 20 22.99 9.06 -10.95
CA ILE A 20 21.91 10.04 -10.92
C ILE A 20 20.85 9.71 -11.98
N MET A 21 21.24 9.34 -13.19
CA MET A 21 20.31 8.99 -14.26
C MET A 21 19.53 7.71 -13.93
N ILE A 22 20.14 6.69 -13.32
CA ILE A 22 19.45 5.50 -12.81
C ILE A 22 18.43 5.91 -11.74
N MET A 23 18.84 6.74 -10.79
CA MET A 23 17.98 7.20 -9.69
C MET A 23 16.77 7.97 -10.23
N ILE A 24 16.96 8.95 -11.12
CA ILE A 24 15.86 9.72 -11.72
C ILE A 24 14.91 8.80 -12.49
N SER A 25 15.44 7.88 -13.29
CA SER A 25 14.61 6.95 -14.06
C SER A 25 13.80 6.03 -13.18
N ILE A 26 14.36 5.53 -12.06
CA ILE A 26 13.67 4.73 -11.07
C ILE A 26 12.60 5.56 -10.36
N ILE A 27 12.90 6.80 -9.98
CA ILE A 27 11.94 7.72 -9.36
C ILE A 27 10.73 7.92 -10.28
N LEU A 28 10.95 8.27 -11.54
CA LEU A 28 9.88 8.44 -12.53
C LEU A 28 9.02 7.19 -12.66
N GLY A 29 9.63 6.01 -12.81
CA GLY A 29 8.93 4.75 -12.95
C GLY A 29 8.15 4.35 -11.69
N SER A 30 8.73 4.55 -10.51
CA SER A 30 8.09 4.21 -9.24
C SER A 30 6.96 5.20 -8.88
N THR A 31 7.11 6.49 -9.19
CA THR A 31 6.02 7.47 -9.07
C THR A 31 4.87 7.09 -9.99
N LEU A 32 5.15 6.80 -11.25
CA LEU A 32 4.16 6.35 -12.23
C LEU A 32 3.37 5.13 -11.71
N TYR A 33 4.08 4.10 -11.27
CA TYR A 33 3.48 2.89 -10.71
C TYR A 33 2.59 3.21 -9.49
N SER A 34 3.11 3.98 -8.54
CA SER A 34 2.38 4.34 -7.32
C SER A 34 1.15 5.22 -7.60
N THR A 35 1.25 6.16 -8.56
CA THR A 35 0.14 7.00 -9.01
C THR A 35 -0.99 6.14 -9.60
N THR A 36 -0.64 5.15 -10.42
CA THR A 36 -1.60 4.29 -11.13
C THR A 36 -2.39 3.37 -10.18
N LEU A 37 -1.88 3.08 -8.99
CA LEU A 37 -2.59 2.27 -8.00
C LEU A 37 -3.87 2.95 -7.52
N LEU A 38 -3.84 4.26 -7.27
CA LEU A 38 -4.98 5.01 -6.72
C LEU A 38 -5.70 5.92 -7.74
N ILE A 39 -5.13 6.17 -8.92
CA ILE A 39 -5.79 7.00 -9.93
C ILE A 39 -7.16 6.44 -10.33
N ALA A 40 -7.27 5.11 -10.40
CA ALA A 40 -8.52 4.46 -10.79
C ALA A 40 -9.63 4.63 -9.75
N SER A 41 -9.30 4.80 -8.46
CA SER A 41 -10.33 4.98 -7.42
C SER A 41 -11.10 6.29 -7.59
N SER A 42 -10.45 7.36 -8.05
CA SER A 42 -11.09 8.63 -8.34
C SER A 42 -11.87 8.64 -9.67
N LEU A 43 -11.59 7.68 -10.54
CA LEU A 43 -12.20 7.57 -11.88
C LEU A 43 -13.34 6.55 -11.94
N LEU A 44 -13.58 5.78 -10.85
CA LEU A 44 -14.57 4.71 -10.83
C LEU A 44 -15.95 5.15 -11.32
N PRO A 45 -16.54 6.31 -10.87
CA PRO A 45 -17.86 6.72 -11.32
C PRO A 45 -17.93 7.01 -12.84
N GLN A 46 -16.91 7.67 -13.39
CA GLN A 46 -16.84 8.00 -14.81
C GLN A 46 -16.59 6.74 -15.66
N MET A 47 -15.75 5.83 -15.18
CA MET A 47 -15.51 4.54 -15.83
C MET A 47 -16.76 3.68 -15.79
N GLN A 48 -17.50 3.65 -14.68
CA GLN A 48 -18.77 2.95 -14.52
C GLN A 48 -19.79 3.41 -15.56
N GLY A 49 -19.98 4.71 -15.68
CA GLY A 49 -20.89 5.27 -16.67
C GLY A 49 -20.47 4.97 -18.12
N ALA A 50 -19.17 5.09 -18.43
CA ALA A 50 -18.64 4.84 -19.77
C ALA A 50 -18.70 3.37 -20.20
N MET A 51 -18.64 2.43 -19.27
CA MET A 51 -18.65 0.97 -19.53
C MET A 51 -20.05 0.36 -19.32
N ALA A 52 -21.06 1.16 -18.97
CA ALA A 52 -22.40 0.69 -18.60
C ALA A 52 -22.37 -0.45 -17.55
N ALA A 53 -21.40 -0.40 -16.63
CA ALA A 53 -21.14 -1.41 -15.63
C ALA A 53 -21.83 -1.08 -14.30
N THR A 54 -22.11 -2.09 -13.50
CA THR A 54 -22.53 -1.91 -12.11
C THR A 54 -21.34 -1.44 -11.25
N GLN A 55 -21.63 -0.90 -10.06
CA GLN A 55 -20.60 -0.49 -9.11
C GLN A 55 -19.68 -1.65 -8.71
N ASP A 56 -20.24 -2.85 -8.63
CA ASP A 56 -19.51 -4.07 -8.29
C ASP A 56 -18.58 -4.52 -9.41
N GLU A 57 -19.05 -4.48 -10.64
CA GLU A 57 -18.27 -4.92 -11.79
C GLU A 57 -17.10 -3.98 -12.08
N ILE A 58 -17.30 -2.66 -11.99
CA ILE A 58 -16.19 -1.72 -12.22
C ILE A 58 -15.10 -1.83 -11.13
N ALA A 59 -15.47 -2.22 -9.90
CA ALA A 59 -14.51 -2.47 -8.83
C ALA A 59 -13.55 -3.63 -9.15
N TRP A 60 -13.92 -4.56 -10.04
CA TRP A 60 -13.03 -5.62 -10.52
C TRP A 60 -11.76 -5.08 -11.18
N ALA A 61 -11.85 -3.96 -11.87
CA ALA A 61 -10.68 -3.32 -12.47
C ALA A 61 -9.60 -2.97 -11.44
N MET A 62 -9.98 -2.62 -10.20
CA MET A 62 -9.03 -2.39 -9.11
C MET A 62 -8.60 -3.69 -8.43
N THR A 63 -9.57 -4.53 -8.09
CA THR A 63 -9.32 -5.79 -7.36
C THR A 63 -8.36 -6.70 -8.13
N PHE A 64 -8.59 -6.93 -9.41
CA PHE A 64 -7.74 -7.80 -10.23
C PHE A 64 -6.37 -7.19 -10.53
N ASN A 65 -6.23 -5.86 -10.59
CA ASN A 65 -4.92 -5.22 -10.69
C ASN A 65 -4.08 -5.46 -9.43
N ILE A 66 -4.66 -5.26 -8.24
CA ILE A 66 -4.00 -5.51 -6.96
C ILE A 66 -3.66 -6.99 -6.81
N LEU A 67 -4.59 -7.87 -7.18
CA LEU A 67 -4.40 -9.33 -7.15
C LEU A 67 -3.23 -9.76 -8.03
N ALA A 68 -3.20 -9.33 -9.30
CA ALA A 68 -2.11 -9.63 -10.22
C ALA A 68 -0.76 -9.11 -9.71
N THR A 69 -0.75 -7.92 -9.13
CA THR A 69 0.44 -7.37 -8.47
C THR A 69 0.90 -8.25 -7.31
N ALA A 70 -0.01 -8.68 -6.43
CA ALA A 70 0.32 -9.51 -5.27
C ALA A 70 0.87 -10.90 -5.68
N VAL A 71 0.31 -11.50 -6.73
CA VAL A 71 0.74 -12.79 -7.27
C VAL A 71 2.13 -12.72 -7.91
N VAL A 72 2.42 -11.65 -8.67
CA VAL A 72 3.67 -11.55 -9.42
C VAL A 72 4.81 -10.96 -8.57
N THR A 73 4.52 -10.19 -7.53
CA THR A 73 5.55 -9.58 -6.68
C THR A 73 6.57 -10.60 -6.15
N PRO A 74 6.20 -11.76 -5.58
CA PRO A 74 7.16 -12.77 -5.11
C PRO A 74 8.02 -13.36 -6.23
N MET A 75 7.53 -13.34 -7.47
CA MET A 75 8.25 -13.86 -8.64
C MET A 75 9.45 -12.97 -9.04
N THR A 76 9.56 -11.76 -8.50
CA THR A 76 10.61 -10.81 -8.86
C THR A 76 12.01 -11.40 -8.68
N GLY A 77 12.26 -12.15 -7.62
CA GLY A 77 13.54 -12.81 -7.37
C GLY A 77 13.94 -13.77 -8.49
N TRP A 78 13.02 -14.63 -8.90
CA TRP A 78 13.23 -15.56 -10.01
C TRP A 78 13.39 -14.84 -11.36
N LEU A 79 12.54 -13.84 -11.65
CA LEU A 79 12.64 -13.03 -12.86
C LEU A 79 14.03 -12.41 -12.98
N VAL A 80 14.54 -11.81 -11.90
CA VAL A 80 15.89 -11.22 -11.84
C VAL A 80 16.97 -12.28 -12.03
N ALA A 81 16.83 -13.44 -11.43
CA ALA A 81 17.75 -14.55 -11.60
C ALA A 81 17.79 -15.07 -13.05
N ARG A 82 16.66 -15.06 -13.76
CA ARG A 82 16.51 -15.57 -15.12
C ARG A 82 16.88 -14.54 -16.18
N PHE A 83 16.38 -13.30 -16.09
CA PHE A 83 16.46 -12.27 -17.14
C PHE A 83 17.42 -11.13 -16.79
N GLY A 84 17.97 -11.12 -15.57
CA GLY A 84 18.81 -10.04 -15.09
C GLY A 84 18.02 -8.83 -14.58
N ARG A 85 18.69 -7.97 -13.79
CA ARG A 85 18.07 -6.79 -13.17
C ARG A 85 17.63 -5.77 -14.21
N ARG A 86 18.50 -5.48 -15.18
CA ARG A 86 18.21 -4.55 -16.28
C ARG A 86 17.08 -5.06 -17.16
N GLY A 87 17.13 -6.35 -17.56
CA GLY A 87 16.11 -6.96 -18.41
C GLY A 87 14.73 -6.89 -17.77
N VAL A 88 14.61 -7.27 -16.50
CA VAL A 88 13.35 -7.22 -15.77
C VAL A 88 12.88 -5.80 -15.59
N MET A 89 13.73 -4.88 -15.15
CA MET A 89 13.30 -3.49 -14.86
C MET A 89 12.83 -2.76 -16.11
N VAL A 90 13.61 -2.83 -17.19
CA VAL A 90 13.25 -2.20 -18.49
C VAL A 90 12.03 -2.86 -19.10
N GLY A 91 11.95 -4.21 -19.08
CA GLY A 91 10.81 -4.95 -19.59
C GLY A 91 9.52 -4.67 -18.81
N SER A 92 9.59 -4.66 -17.47
CA SER A 92 8.47 -4.30 -16.62
C SER A 92 7.95 -2.89 -16.89
N MET A 93 8.85 -1.90 -17.01
CA MET A 93 8.44 -0.52 -17.30
C MET A 93 7.85 -0.36 -18.70
N ALA A 94 8.40 -1.05 -19.70
CA ALA A 94 7.87 -1.02 -21.07
C ALA A 94 6.47 -1.64 -21.15
N LEU A 95 6.29 -2.83 -20.57
CA LEU A 95 5.00 -3.51 -20.52
C LEU A 95 3.97 -2.73 -19.67
N PHE A 96 4.40 -2.20 -18.52
CA PHE A 96 3.55 -1.39 -17.67
C PHE A 96 3.04 -0.15 -18.40
N SER A 97 3.92 0.56 -19.12
CA SER A 97 3.54 1.74 -19.93
C SER A 97 2.59 1.36 -21.06
N LEU A 98 2.85 0.24 -21.73
CA LEU A 98 1.96 -0.29 -22.78
C LEU A 98 0.57 -0.62 -22.22
N PHE A 99 0.49 -1.36 -21.13
CA PHE A 99 -0.80 -1.71 -20.53
C PHE A 99 -1.50 -0.51 -19.88
N THR A 100 -0.76 0.50 -19.43
CA THR A 100 -1.34 1.78 -19.00
C THR A 100 -2.03 2.48 -20.18
N TYR A 101 -1.40 2.53 -21.34
CA TYR A 101 -2.02 3.05 -22.57
C TYR A 101 -3.28 2.25 -22.93
N LEU A 102 -3.21 0.92 -22.94
CA LEU A 102 -4.32 0.03 -23.28
C LEU A 102 -5.49 0.12 -22.27
N CYS A 103 -5.23 0.43 -21.01
CA CYS A 103 -6.30 0.73 -20.04
C CYS A 103 -7.11 1.98 -20.46
N GLY A 104 -6.43 3.03 -20.94
CA GLY A 104 -7.09 4.23 -21.48
C GLY A 104 -7.85 3.96 -22.79
N ALA A 105 -7.38 2.99 -23.59
CA ALA A 105 -7.98 2.60 -24.86
C ALA A 105 -9.09 1.55 -24.76
N ALA A 106 -9.41 1.08 -23.54
CA ALA A 106 -10.42 0.04 -23.34
C ALA A 106 -11.83 0.55 -23.73
N GLU A 107 -12.58 -0.30 -24.44
CA GLU A 107 -13.92 -0.01 -24.91
C GLU A 107 -14.98 -0.83 -24.16
N SER A 108 -14.61 -1.92 -23.51
CA SER A 108 -15.48 -2.75 -22.67
C SER A 108 -14.88 -3.02 -21.30
N LEU A 109 -15.74 -3.41 -20.35
CA LEU A 109 -15.33 -3.76 -18.99
C LEU A 109 -14.32 -4.91 -18.99
N GLU A 110 -14.55 -5.95 -19.79
CA GLU A 110 -13.71 -7.14 -19.87
C GLU A 110 -12.32 -6.79 -20.37
N THR A 111 -12.23 -5.94 -21.40
CA THR A 111 -10.93 -5.47 -21.91
C THR A 111 -10.21 -4.59 -20.91
N LEU A 112 -10.93 -3.73 -20.21
CA LEU A 112 -10.37 -2.92 -19.14
C LEU A 112 -9.80 -3.78 -18.01
N VAL A 113 -10.56 -4.76 -17.52
CA VAL A 113 -10.12 -5.69 -16.47
C VAL A 113 -8.90 -6.48 -16.94
N LEU A 114 -8.90 -7.00 -18.18
CA LEU A 114 -7.75 -7.70 -18.73
C LEU A 114 -6.49 -6.83 -18.75
N TRP A 115 -6.59 -5.58 -19.24
CA TRP A 115 -5.45 -4.67 -19.27
C TRP A 115 -4.99 -4.28 -17.88
N ARG A 116 -5.90 -4.17 -16.91
CA ARG A 116 -5.58 -3.92 -15.52
C ARG A 116 -4.82 -5.09 -14.86
N ILE A 117 -5.20 -6.35 -15.17
CA ILE A 117 -4.46 -7.54 -14.72
C ILE A 117 -3.02 -7.49 -15.26
N LEU A 118 -2.87 -7.28 -16.56
CA LEU A 118 -1.55 -7.26 -17.20
C LEU A 118 -0.70 -6.06 -16.75
N GLN A 119 -1.33 -4.92 -16.50
CA GLN A 119 -0.68 -3.74 -15.91
C GLN A 119 -0.17 -4.05 -14.50
N GLY A 120 -1.00 -4.63 -13.63
CA GLY A 120 -0.61 -5.03 -12.28
C GLY A 120 0.54 -6.04 -12.27
N ALA A 121 0.44 -7.08 -13.11
CA ALA A 121 1.47 -8.10 -13.25
C ALA A 121 2.81 -7.51 -13.74
N SER A 122 2.78 -6.63 -14.74
CA SER A 122 4.00 -6.00 -15.27
C SER A 122 4.61 -4.97 -14.31
N GLY A 123 3.79 -4.29 -13.52
CA GLY A 123 4.24 -3.31 -12.51
C GLY A 123 4.79 -3.93 -11.23
N ALA A 124 4.40 -5.16 -10.92
CA ALA A 124 4.75 -5.84 -9.66
C ALA A 124 6.26 -5.84 -9.32
N PRO A 125 7.19 -6.09 -10.27
CA PRO A 125 8.62 -6.08 -9.99
C PRO A 125 9.20 -4.68 -9.76
N VAL A 126 8.51 -3.61 -10.17
CA VAL A 126 9.06 -2.25 -10.17
C VAL A 126 9.49 -1.82 -8.78
N THR A 127 8.63 -1.97 -7.77
CA THR A 127 8.92 -1.49 -6.41
C THR A 127 10.07 -2.26 -5.73
N PRO A 128 10.05 -3.60 -5.62
CA PRO A 128 11.12 -4.33 -4.95
C PRO A 128 12.46 -4.24 -5.70
N LEU A 129 12.40 -4.25 -7.04
CA LEU A 129 13.61 -4.18 -7.84
C LEU A 129 14.23 -2.78 -7.85
N SER A 130 13.43 -1.73 -7.84
CA SER A 130 13.89 -0.34 -7.72
C SER A 130 14.78 -0.16 -6.49
N GLN A 131 14.32 -0.60 -5.34
CA GLN A 131 15.04 -0.44 -4.09
C GLN A 131 16.32 -1.29 -4.08
N THR A 132 16.27 -2.50 -4.63
CA THR A 132 17.46 -3.36 -4.77
C THR A 132 18.51 -2.74 -5.68
N ILE A 133 18.11 -2.22 -6.86
CA ILE A 133 19.03 -1.56 -7.80
C ILE A 133 19.69 -0.32 -7.18
N LEU A 134 18.91 0.47 -6.45
CA LEU A 134 19.45 1.66 -5.78
C LEU A 134 20.49 1.28 -4.72
N PHE A 135 20.27 0.22 -3.96
CA PHE A 135 21.24 -0.26 -2.98
C PHE A 135 22.52 -0.83 -3.59
N ASP A 136 22.44 -1.41 -4.81
CA ASP A 136 23.62 -1.90 -5.52
C ASP A 136 24.46 -0.79 -6.14
N VAL A 137 23.79 0.26 -6.67
CA VAL A 137 24.45 1.34 -7.41
C VAL A 137 25.10 2.37 -6.47
N PHE A 138 24.52 2.57 -5.30
CA PHE A 138 25.01 3.56 -4.34
C PHE A 138 25.75 2.91 -3.17
N PRO A 139 26.83 3.54 -2.65
CA PRO A 139 27.58 2.99 -1.52
C PRO A 139 26.72 2.92 -0.25
N ARG A 140 26.99 1.94 0.62
CA ARG A 140 26.24 1.73 1.88
C ARG A 140 26.08 2.98 2.74
N ARG A 141 27.05 3.91 2.69
CA ARG A 141 26.99 5.19 3.40
C ARG A 141 25.80 6.07 2.94
N GLN A 142 25.38 5.94 1.68
CA GLN A 142 24.32 6.74 1.07
C GLN A 142 22.96 6.02 1.10
N HIS A 143 22.85 4.77 1.52
CA HIS A 143 21.60 4.00 1.49
C HIS A 143 20.46 4.71 2.22
N ARG A 144 20.72 5.42 3.32
CA ARG A 144 19.69 6.18 4.06
C ARG A 144 19.10 7.29 3.20
N MET A 145 19.97 8.11 2.60
CA MET A 145 19.55 9.20 1.71
C MET A 145 18.74 8.64 0.54
N ILE A 146 19.23 7.59 -0.09
CA ILE A 146 18.58 6.96 -1.23
C ILE A 146 17.23 6.35 -0.84
N THR A 147 17.14 5.67 0.30
CA THR A 147 15.88 5.12 0.81
C THR A 147 14.89 6.24 1.14
N SER A 148 15.35 7.38 1.66
CA SER A 148 14.50 8.54 1.91
C SER A 148 13.95 9.13 0.61
N VAL A 149 14.81 9.39 -0.38
CA VAL A 149 14.41 9.94 -1.68
C VAL A 149 13.44 8.98 -2.40
N TYR A 150 13.73 7.68 -2.39
CA TYR A 150 12.86 6.67 -2.95
C TYR A 150 11.51 6.57 -2.21
N GLY A 151 11.54 6.62 -0.88
CA GLY A 151 10.35 6.57 -0.06
C GLY A 151 9.41 7.77 -0.31
N MET A 152 9.96 8.99 -0.47
CA MET A 152 9.17 10.17 -0.89
C MET A 152 8.39 9.88 -2.17
N THR A 153 9.05 9.28 -3.16
CA THR A 153 8.46 8.92 -4.45
C THR A 153 7.26 7.99 -4.31
N VAL A 154 7.39 6.96 -3.49
CA VAL A 154 6.33 5.96 -3.25
C VAL A 154 5.12 6.55 -2.53
N VAL A 155 5.33 7.57 -1.68
CA VAL A 155 4.23 8.24 -0.95
C VAL A 155 3.59 9.37 -1.77
N ILE A 156 4.36 10.09 -2.58
CA ILE A 156 3.86 11.18 -3.42
C ILE A 156 2.95 10.65 -4.54
N GLY A 157 3.27 9.50 -5.13
CA GLY A 157 2.50 8.90 -6.22
C GLY A 157 1.00 8.73 -5.90
N PRO A 158 0.63 8.05 -4.80
CA PRO A 158 -0.76 7.89 -4.38
C PRO A 158 -1.50 9.20 -4.09
N VAL A 159 -0.79 10.25 -3.70
CA VAL A 159 -1.37 11.59 -3.47
C VAL A 159 -1.68 12.29 -4.79
N ILE A 160 -0.76 12.22 -5.76
CA ILE A 160 -0.93 12.83 -7.09
C ILE A 160 -2.01 12.09 -7.89
N GLY A 161 -2.14 10.77 -7.72
CA GLY A 161 -3.02 9.92 -8.53
C GLY A 161 -4.47 10.43 -8.59
N PRO A 162 -5.19 10.50 -7.47
CA PRO A 162 -6.56 10.98 -7.44
C PRO A 162 -6.72 12.42 -7.92
N ALA A 163 -5.80 13.32 -7.55
CA ALA A 163 -5.84 14.73 -7.97
C ALA A 163 -5.68 14.86 -9.50
N LEU A 164 -4.70 14.16 -10.08
CA LEU A 164 -4.48 14.14 -11.52
C LEU A 164 -5.64 13.47 -12.25
N GLY A 165 -6.13 12.35 -11.71
CA GLY A 165 -7.25 11.60 -12.26
C GLY A 165 -8.52 12.43 -12.31
N GLY A 166 -8.90 13.07 -11.21
CA GLY A 166 -10.06 13.96 -11.14
C GLY A 166 -9.95 15.13 -12.13
N TYR A 167 -8.83 15.87 -12.09
CA TYR A 167 -8.59 16.99 -13.00
C TYR A 167 -8.68 16.59 -14.49
N MET A 168 -8.04 15.49 -14.87
CA MET A 168 -8.06 15.01 -16.26
C MET A 168 -9.44 14.53 -16.68
N SER A 169 -10.17 13.90 -15.76
CA SER A 169 -11.53 13.43 -16.02
C SER A 169 -12.51 14.57 -16.21
N ASP A 170 -12.40 15.63 -15.42
CA ASP A 170 -13.29 16.80 -15.48
C ASP A 170 -13.03 17.65 -16.72
N MET A 171 -11.74 17.83 -17.11
CA MET A 171 -11.37 18.69 -18.24
C MET A 171 -11.47 18.01 -19.60
N TYR A 172 -11.24 16.69 -19.66
CA TYR A 172 -11.19 15.97 -20.93
C TYR A 172 -12.00 14.67 -20.89
N SER A 173 -11.46 13.63 -20.27
CA SER A 173 -12.07 12.30 -20.12
C SER A 173 -11.22 11.47 -19.17
N TRP A 174 -11.83 10.52 -18.47
CA TRP A 174 -11.11 9.57 -17.62
C TRP A 174 -9.98 8.82 -18.36
N ARG A 175 -10.08 8.64 -19.67
CA ARG A 175 -9.04 8.01 -20.51
C ARG A 175 -7.73 8.78 -20.50
N TRP A 176 -7.80 10.12 -20.49
CA TRP A 176 -6.62 10.98 -20.48
C TRP A 176 -5.80 10.86 -19.19
N ALA A 177 -6.41 10.45 -18.11
CA ALA A 177 -5.70 10.16 -16.87
C ALA A 177 -4.68 9.00 -17.05
N PHE A 178 -5.00 8.01 -17.88
CA PHE A 178 -4.06 6.95 -18.25
C PHE A 178 -3.07 7.40 -19.33
N TYR A 179 -3.54 8.06 -20.39
CA TYR A 179 -2.66 8.51 -21.48
C TYR A 179 -1.60 9.51 -21.02
N GLY A 180 -1.93 10.42 -20.13
CA GLY A 180 -1.00 11.41 -19.56
C GLY A 180 0.16 10.78 -18.77
N LEU A 181 0.01 9.55 -18.31
CA LEU A 181 1.05 8.82 -17.58
C LEU A 181 2.04 8.09 -18.53
N VAL A 182 1.63 7.77 -19.75
CA VAL A 182 2.45 7.00 -20.71
C VAL A 182 3.79 7.66 -21.04
N PRO A 183 3.86 8.99 -21.33
CA PRO A 183 5.15 9.66 -21.60
C PRO A 183 6.15 9.52 -20.44
N VAL A 184 5.67 9.56 -19.19
CA VAL A 184 6.52 9.37 -18.00
C VAL A 184 7.10 7.96 -17.96
N GLY A 185 6.29 6.94 -18.30
CA GLY A 185 6.72 5.56 -18.39
C GLY A 185 7.77 5.33 -19.50
N ILE A 186 7.54 5.92 -20.65
CA ILE A 186 8.50 5.86 -21.79
C ILE A 186 9.83 6.54 -21.40
N ALA A 187 9.77 7.72 -20.78
CA ALA A 187 10.98 8.42 -20.32
C ALA A 187 11.76 7.60 -19.29
N SER A 188 11.05 6.98 -18.31
CA SER A 188 11.67 6.07 -17.34
C SER A 188 12.32 4.87 -18.05
N CYS A 189 11.62 4.22 -18.98
CA CYS A 189 12.11 3.06 -19.73
C CYS A 189 13.37 3.39 -20.54
N ILE A 190 13.38 4.51 -21.25
CA ILE A 190 14.54 4.98 -22.02
C ILE A 190 15.72 5.28 -21.08
N GLY A 191 15.46 6.04 -20.00
CA GLY A 191 16.49 6.37 -19.03
C GLY A 191 17.13 5.13 -18.39
N LEU A 192 16.34 4.13 -17.99
CA LEU A 192 16.83 2.85 -17.48
C LEU A 192 17.64 2.08 -18.53
N ARG A 193 17.15 2.02 -19.77
CA ARG A 193 17.85 1.34 -20.86
C ARG A 193 19.22 1.95 -21.15
N LEU A 194 19.35 3.26 -21.09
CA LEU A 194 20.60 3.98 -21.35
C LEU A 194 21.56 3.93 -20.17
N SER A 195 21.03 3.97 -18.93
CA SER A 195 21.86 4.12 -17.74
C SER A 195 22.27 2.80 -17.09
N MET A 196 21.44 1.75 -17.13
CA MET A 196 21.76 0.47 -16.49
C MET A 196 22.80 -0.31 -17.32
N LEU A 197 23.79 -0.88 -16.62
CA LEU A 197 24.76 -1.82 -17.20
C LEU A 197 24.07 -3.11 -17.61
N LYS A 198 24.58 -3.78 -18.63
CA LYS A 198 24.13 -5.12 -19.00
C LYS A 198 24.50 -6.08 -17.87
N ASP A 199 23.57 -6.95 -17.52
CA ASP A 199 23.84 -8.03 -16.58
C ASP A 199 24.81 -9.03 -17.21
N PRO A 200 25.70 -9.66 -16.44
CA PRO A 200 26.53 -10.77 -16.90
C PRO A 200 25.63 -11.95 -17.37
N PRO A 201 26.11 -12.79 -18.30
CA PRO A 201 25.36 -13.97 -18.74
C PRO A 201 25.06 -14.88 -17.54
N ARG A 202 23.80 -15.30 -17.43
CA ARG A 202 23.32 -16.10 -16.30
C ARG A 202 22.90 -17.49 -16.74
N HIS A 203 23.12 -18.47 -15.87
CA HIS A 203 22.65 -19.82 -16.06
C HIS A 203 21.12 -19.87 -15.93
N SER A 204 20.48 -20.80 -16.68
CA SER A 204 19.03 -20.97 -16.62
C SER A 204 18.59 -21.47 -15.24
N VAL A 205 17.87 -20.61 -14.52
CA VAL A 205 17.23 -21.00 -13.25
C VAL A 205 15.84 -21.56 -13.57
N ARG A 206 15.58 -22.81 -13.14
CA ARG A 206 14.25 -23.41 -13.27
C ARG A 206 13.30 -22.79 -12.24
N LEU A 207 12.07 -22.49 -12.66
CA LEU A 207 11.02 -22.05 -11.75
C LEU A 207 10.50 -23.27 -10.96
N ASP A 208 10.36 -23.10 -9.66
CA ASP A 208 9.60 -24.03 -8.83
C ASP A 208 8.10 -23.76 -9.02
N TRP A 209 7.51 -24.49 -9.97
CA TRP A 209 6.10 -24.32 -10.33
C TRP A 209 5.14 -24.66 -9.17
N ILE A 210 5.46 -25.67 -8.37
CA ILE A 210 4.62 -26.10 -7.25
C ILE A 210 4.60 -25.00 -6.19
N GLY A 211 5.78 -24.51 -5.78
CA GLY A 211 5.88 -23.43 -4.81
C GLY A 211 5.24 -22.13 -5.32
N PHE A 212 5.46 -21.78 -6.59
CA PHE A 212 4.87 -20.57 -7.17
C PHE A 212 3.33 -20.65 -7.28
N LEU A 213 2.78 -21.71 -7.88
CA LEU A 213 1.34 -21.82 -8.08
C LEU A 213 0.57 -21.96 -6.77
N SER A 214 1.11 -22.71 -5.80
CA SER A 214 0.47 -22.85 -4.49
C SER A 214 0.46 -21.54 -3.70
N LEU A 215 1.57 -20.79 -3.70
CA LEU A 215 1.61 -19.46 -3.08
C LEU A 215 0.70 -18.47 -3.80
N SER A 216 0.71 -18.48 -5.13
CA SER A 216 -0.14 -17.60 -5.95
C SER A 216 -1.63 -17.85 -5.70
N ALA A 217 -2.04 -19.12 -5.64
CA ALA A 217 -3.41 -19.49 -5.31
C ALA A 217 -3.79 -19.05 -3.90
N ALA A 218 -2.91 -19.27 -2.92
CA ALA A 218 -3.14 -18.84 -1.54
C ALA A 218 -3.33 -17.31 -1.44
N ILE A 219 -2.42 -16.54 -2.04
CA ILE A 219 -2.51 -15.07 -2.08
C ILE A 219 -3.79 -14.61 -2.77
N SER A 220 -4.14 -15.25 -3.91
CA SER A 220 -5.35 -14.91 -4.67
C SER A 220 -6.61 -15.14 -3.85
N CYS A 221 -6.74 -16.28 -3.22
CA CYS A 221 -7.89 -16.61 -2.38
C CYS A 221 -7.98 -15.65 -1.17
N VAL A 222 -6.88 -15.41 -0.46
CA VAL A 222 -6.85 -14.44 0.65
C VAL A 222 -7.27 -13.04 0.17
N GLN A 223 -6.74 -12.58 -0.96
CA GLN A 223 -7.06 -11.25 -1.48
C GLN A 223 -8.53 -11.13 -1.91
N LEU A 224 -9.11 -12.19 -2.49
CA LEU A 224 -10.54 -12.23 -2.86
C LEU A 224 -11.42 -12.22 -1.61
N VAL A 225 -11.14 -13.04 -0.61
CA VAL A 225 -11.84 -13.03 0.68
C VAL A 225 -11.81 -11.63 1.30
N LEU A 226 -10.65 -10.98 1.35
CA LEU A 226 -10.50 -9.65 1.94
C LEU A 226 -11.21 -8.54 1.15
N SER A 227 -11.23 -8.62 -0.18
CA SER A 227 -11.85 -7.58 -1.01
C SER A 227 -13.36 -7.74 -1.16
N ARG A 228 -13.89 -8.95 -1.05
CA ARG A 228 -15.31 -9.29 -1.30
C ARG A 228 -16.06 -9.69 -0.04
N GLY A 229 -15.34 -9.99 1.05
CA GLY A 229 -15.92 -10.54 2.28
C GLY A 229 -17.07 -9.70 2.83
N GLN A 230 -16.89 -8.38 2.95
CA GLN A 230 -17.93 -7.50 3.46
C GLN A 230 -19.19 -7.47 2.57
N ARG A 231 -19.02 -7.55 1.25
CA ARG A 231 -20.13 -7.53 0.30
C ARG A 231 -20.91 -8.85 0.28
N LEU A 232 -20.24 -9.97 0.54
CA LEU A 232 -20.81 -11.30 0.53
C LEU A 232 -21.19 -11.80 1.95
N ASP A 233 -21.31 -10.89 2.91
CA ASP A 233 -21.63 -11.19 4.31
C ASP A 233 -20.71 -12.25 4.95
N TRP A 234 -19.42 -12.21 4.55
CA TRP A 234 -18.36 -13.06 5.08
C TRP A 234 -18.72 -14.55 5.01
N TYR A 235 -18.67 -15.25 6.14
CA TYR A 235 -18.88 -16.69 6.24
C TYR A 235 -20.34 -17.13 6.12
N GLU A 236 -21.29 -16.24 5.83
CA GLU A 236 -22.63 -16.60 5.38
C GLU A 236 -22.67 -17.00 3.91
N SER A 237 -21.67 -16.56 3.13
CA SER A 237 -21.53 -16.94 1.71
C SER A 237 -20.73 -18.23 1.53
N PRO A 238 -21.25 -19.21 0.75
CA PRO A 238 -20.50 -20.40 0.37
C PRO A 238 -19.22 -20.09 -0.42
N GLU A 239 -19.19 -19.01 -1.20
CA GLU A 239 -18.01 -18.58 -1.97
C GLU A 239 -16.84 -18.26 -1.04
N ILE A 240 -17.07 -17.50 0.03
CA ILE A 240 -16.05 -17.13 1.01
C ILE A 240 -15.49 -18.37 1.73
N TRP A 241 -16.35 -19.37 2.03
CA TRP A 241 -15.90 -20.65 2.58
C TRP A 241 -14.97 -21.38 1.61
N VAL A 242 -15.34 -21.49 0.34
CA VAL A 242 -14.52 -22.16 -0.69
C VAL A 242 -13.18 -21.44 -0.85
N GLU A 243 -13.19 -20.11 -0.96
CA GLU A 243 -11.97 -19.29 -1.07
C GLU A 243 -11.07 -19.44 0.18
N THR A 244 -11.65 -19.43 1.39
CA THR A 244 -10.90 -19.57 2.64
C THR A 244 -10.28 -20.98 2.76
N ILE A 245 -11.04 -22.03 2.48
CA ILE A 245 -10.53 -23.41 2.50
C ILE A 245 -9.43 -23.60 1.44
N ALA A 246 -9.65 -23.10 0.24
CA ALA A 246 -8.65 -23.12 -0.83
C ALA A 246 -7.37 -22.37 -0.43
N ALA A 247 -7.49 -21.22 0.22
CA ALA A 247 -6.35 -20.45 0.75
C ALA A 247 -5.55 -21.28 1.77
N ILE A 248 -6.21 -21.90 2.73
CA ILE A 248 -5.56 -22.73 3.76
C ILE A 248 -4.85 -23.93 3.14
N ILE A 249 -5.53 -24.66 2.24
CA ILE A 249 -4.96 -25.85 1.59
C ILE A 249 -3.75 -25.47 0.73
N THR A 250 -3.87 -24.46 -0.11
CA THR A 250 -2.80 -24.04 -1.01
C THR A 250 -1.62 -23.43 -0.25
N PHE A 251 -1.87 -22.71 0.84
CA PHE A 251 -0.80 -22.22 1.73
C PHE A 251 -0.09 -23.37 2.46
N TYR A 252 -0.84 -24.39 2.93
CA TYR A 252 -0.25 -25.58 3.51
C TYR A 252 0.64 -26.34 2.51
N ILE A 253 0.18 -26.51 1.26
CA ILE A 253 0.97 -27.12 0.18
C ILE A 253 2.25 -26.30 -0.06
N PHE A 254 2.15 -24.96 -0.11
CA PHE A 254 3.31 -24.08 -0.26
C PHE A 254 4.34 -24.27 0.85
N VAL A 255 3.90 -24.27 2.12
CA VAL A 255 4.79 -24.42 3.27
C VAL A 255 5.44 -25.82 3.27
N ALA A 256 4.66 -26.87 3.12
CA ALA A 256 5.15 -28.25 3.09
C ALA A 256 6.17 -28.46 1.95
N HIS A 257 5.86 -27.95 0.76
CA HIS A 257 6.77 -28.00 -0.38
C HIS A 257 8.05 -27.18 -0.14
N SER A 258 7.93 -25.97 0.40
CA SER A 258 9.09 -25.10 0.65
C SER A 258 10.05 -25.67 1.68
N LEU A 259 9.57 -26.49 2.63
CA LEU A 259 10.39 -27.14 3.65
C LEU A 259 11.09 -28.41 3.12
N THR A 260 10.53 -29.07 2.09
CA THR A 260 11.03 -30.35 1.55
C THR A 260 11.80 -30.19 0.24
N ALA A 261 11.55 -29.13 -0.53
CA ALA A 261 12.19 -28.90 -1.81
C ALA A 261 13.65 -28.48 -1.67
N GLY A 262 14.54 -29.04 -2.50
CA GLY A 262 15.97 -28.69 -2.51
C GLY A 262 16.25 -27.24 -2.98
N LYS A 263 15.37 -26.68 -3.81
CA LYS A 263 15.43 -25.28 -4.29
C LYS A 263 14.01 -24.69 -4.30
N PRO A 264 13.48 -24.32 -3.15
CA PRO A 264 12.13 -23.80 -3.04
C PRO A 264 11.99 -22.43 -3.75
N PHE A 265 10.76 -22.09 -4.12
CA PHE A 265 10.42 -20.81 -4.75
C PHE A 265 10.78 -19.60 -3.88
N LEU A 266 10.46 -19.68 -2.59
CA LEU A 266 10.94 -18.75 -1.56
C LEU A 266 11.72 -19.54 -0.51
N SER A 267 12.90 -19.04 -0.15
CA SER A 267 13.78 -19.70 0.80
C SER A 267 13.28 -19.53 2.25
N PRO A 268 12.91 -20.62 2.96
CA PRO A 268 12.52 -20.51 4.38
C PRO A 268 13.64 -19.95 5.27
N ARG A 269 14.90 -19.98 4.81
CA ARG A 269 16.06 -19.42 5.52
C ARG A 269 15.92 -17.91 5.77
N LEU A 270 15.12 -17.20 4.97
CA LEU A 270 14.82 -15.80 5.19
C LEU A 270 14.20 -15.56 6.58
N LEU A 271 13.32 -16.45 7.02
CA LEU A 271 12.61 -16.34 8.30
C LEU A 271 13.48 -16.73 9.51
N LEU A 272 14.62 -17.39 9.29
CA LEU A 272 15.56 -17.71 10.35
C LEU A 272 16.36 -16.49 10.81
N ASP A 273 16.47 -15.44 9.98
CA ASP A 273 17.05 -14.17 10.41
C ASP A 273 16.05 -13.41 11.28
N ARG A 274 16.39 -13.27 12.56
CA ARG A 274 15.51 -12.62 13.55
C ARG A 274 15.17 -11.19 13.19
N ASN A 275 16.12 -10.40 12.69
CA ASN A 275 15.86 -9.01 12.35
C ASN A 275 14.96 -8.90 11.12
N TYR A 276 15.15 -9.76 10.13
CA TYR A 276 14.31 -9.83 8.97
C TYR A 276 12.89 -10.30 9.32
N ALA A 277 12.74 -11.35 10.13
CA ALA A 277 11.42 -11.84 10.55
C ALA A 277 10.63 -10.78 11.34
N LEU A 278 11.28 -10.08 12.29
CA LEU A 278 10.67 -8.95 12.99
C LEU A 278 10.38 -7.77 12.05
N GLY A 279 11.27 -7.52 11.09
CA GLY A 279 11.08 -6.55 10.03
C GLY A 279 9.86 -6.85 9.16
N LEU A 280 9.60 -8.13 8.85
CA LEU A 280 8.39 -8.57 8.15
C LEU A 280 7.13 -8.31 8.96
N ALA A 281 7.12 -8.58 10.25
CA ALA A 281 5.99 -8.26 11.11
C ALA A 281 5.73 -6.74 11.16
N LEU A 282 6.79 -5.95 11.35
CA LEU A 282 6.71 -4.49 11.39
C LEU A 282 6.30 -3.88 10.04
N VAL A 283 6.75 -4.42 8.91
CA VAL A 283 6.32 -3.90 7.59
C VAL A 283 4.88 -4.27 7.28
N GLY A 284 4.38 -5.40 7.79
CA GLY A 284 2.97 -5.74 7.74
C GLY A 284 2.13 -4.68 8.47
N VAL A 285 2.48 -4.36 9.73
CA VAL A 285 1.83 -3.29 10.50
C VAL A 285 2.02 -1.92 9.84
N PHE A 286 3.20 -1.61 9.31
CA PHE A 286 3.41 -0.38 8.54
C PHE A 286 2.46 -0.28 7.34
N GLY A 287 2.24 -1.38 6.62
CA GLY A 287 1.26 -1.45 5.54
C GLY A 287 -0.15 -1.14 6.03
N MET A 288 -0.57 -1.75 7.15
CA MET A 288 -1.86 -1.47 7.81
C MET A 288 -2.04 0.03 8.04
N LEU A 289 -1.06 0.66 8.66
CA LEU A 289 -1.14 2.08 9.07
C LEU A 289 -0.98 3.05 7.90
N ASN A 290 -0.23 2.69 6.87
CA ASN A 290 0.04 3.59 5.75
C ASN A 290 -1.20 3.83 4.87
N VAL A 291 -1.96 2.81 4.54
CA VAL A 291 -3.02 2.91 3.53
C VAL A 291 -4.39 3.17 4.15
N THR A 292 -4.64 2.67 5.36
CA THR A 292 -5.96 2.72 5.99
C THR A 292 -6.57 4.14 6.08
N PRO A 293 -5.88 5.18 6.58
CA PRO A 293 -6.46 6.52 6.62
C PRO A 293 -6.76 7.09 5.22
N MET A 294 -5.96 6.73 4.20
CA MET A 294 -6.20 7.17 2.81
C MET A 294 -7.47 6.56 2.21
N VAL A 295 -7.89 5.40 2.72
CA VAL A 295 -9.10 4.71 2.26
C VAL A 295 -10.32 5.11 3.09
N LEU A 296 -10.16 5.29 4.41
CA LEU A 296 -11.29 5.57 5.31
C LEU A 296 -11.69 7.05 5.38
N LEU A 297 -10.74 7.99 5.31
CA LEU A 297 -11.06 9.42 5.43
C LEU A 297 -11.92 9.95 4.28
N PRO A 298 -11.66 9.65 2.99
CA PRO A 298 -12.47 10.20 1.91
C PRO A 298 -13.96 9.88 2.02
N PRO A 299 -14.41 8.62 2.22
CA PRO A 299 -15.83 8.31 2.40
C PRO A 299 -16.44 8.98 3.63
N LEU A 300 -15.71 9.03 4.76
CA LEU A 300 -16.17 9.72 5.97
C LEU A 300 -16.45 11.21 5.68
N LEU A 301 -15.53 11.88 5.02
CA LEU A 301 -15.63 13.32 4.76
C LEU A 301 -16.68 13.63 3.71
N GLN A 302 -16.75 12.85 2.62
CA GLN A 302 -17.67 13.08 1.52
C GLN A 302 -19.11 12.71 1.89
N GLN A 303 -19.33 11.50 2.41
CA GLN A 303 -20.67 10.96 2.60
C GLN A 303 -21.32 11.41 3.92
N HIS A 304 -20.51 11.58 4.97
CA HIS A 304 -21.01 11.86 6.33
C HIS A 304 -20.75 13.28 6.80
N ALA A 305 -19.60 13.87 6.48
CA ALA A 305 -19.30 15.27 6.84
C ALA A 305 -19.68 16.29 5.76
N GLY A 306 -19.95 15.84 4.51
CA GLY A 306 -20.42 16.71 3.43
C GLY A 306 -19.32 17.58 2.79
N PHE A 307 -18.04 17.20 2.91
CA PHE A 307 -16.94 17.93 2.29
C PHE A 307 -16.90 17.68 0.77
N PRO A 308 -16.59 18.69 -0.04
CA PRO A 308 -16.35 18.53 -1.47
C PRO A 308 -15.02 17.81 -1.74
N ASP A 309 -14.92 17.14 -2.88
CA ASP A 309 -13.75 16.32 -3.26
C ASP A 309 -12.46 17.12 -3.31
N SER A 310 -12.51 18.40 -3.68
CA SER A 310 -11.35 19.30 -3.70
C SER A 310 -10.70 19.43 -2.33
N LEU A 311 -11.50 19.61 -1.27
CA LEU A 311 -11.00 19.73 0.10
C LEU A 311 -10.44 18.39 0.63
N ILE A 312 -11.06 17.27 0.25
CA ILE A 312 -10.52 15.93 0.57
C ILE A 312 -9.13 15.75 -0.06
N GLY A 313 -8.96 16.24 -1.30
CA GLY A 313 -7.66 16.27 -1.97
C GLY A 313 -6.60 17.06 -1.19
N GLU A 314 -6.97 18.19 -0.59
CA GLU A 314 -6.07 19.00 0.25
C GLU A 314 -5.62 18.27 1.51
N VAL A 315 -6.53 17.54 2.18
CA VAL A 315 -6.18 16.71 3.36
C VAL A 315 -5.18 15.62 2.97
N LEU A 316 -5.39 14.97 1.82
CA LEU A 316 -4.45 13.95 1.33
C LEU A 316 -3.11 14.56 0.90
N ALA A 317 -3.12 15.77 0.30
CA ALA A 317 -1.91 16.51 -0.05
C ALA A 317 -1.10 16.91 1.19
N ALA A 318 -1.75 17.35 2.27
CA ALA A 318 -1.10 17.65 3.55
C ALA A 318 -0.34 16.43 4.09
N ARG A 319 -0.90 15.21 3.92
CA ARG A 319 -0.20 13.96 4.25
C ARG A 319 1.08 13.77 3.43
N GLY A 320 1.05 14.09 2.12
CA GLY A 320 2.23 14.05 1.25
C GLY A 320 3.33 15.00 1.70
N VAL A 321 2.96 16.23 2.09
CA VAL A 321 3.88 17.22 2.66
C VAL A 321 4.49 16.70 3.96
N GLY A 322 3.67 16.18 4.86
CA GLY A 322 4.13 15.57 6.11
C GLY A 322 5.10 14.41 5.87
N ALA A 323 4.79 13.50 4.93
CA ALA A 323 5.66 12.38 4.59
C ALA A 323 7.02 12.85 4.06
N THR A 324 7.03 13.86 3.20
CA THR A 324 8.26 14.48 2.71
C THR A 324 9.11 14.99 3.86
N ALA A 325 8.52 15.75 4.78
CA ALA A 325 9.18 16.22 5.99
C ALA A 325 9.72 15.06 6.84
N GLY A 326 8.91 14.00 7.02
CA GLY A 326 9.30 12.81 7.76
C GLY A 326 10.51 12.08 7.15
N PHE A 327 10.58 11.96 5.82
CA PHE A 327 11.73 11.39 5.13
C PHE A 327 12.99 12.24 5.29
N PHE A 328 12.87 13.58 5.27
CA PHE A 328 13.99 14.46 5.58
C PHE A 328 14.47 14.27 7.02
N ILE A 329 13.55 14.24 7.99
CA ILE A 329 13.89 13.98 9.40
C ILE A 329 14.59 12.62 9.55
N ALA A 330 14.09 11.57 8.91
CA ALA A 330 14.68 10.24 8.93
C ALA A 330 16.14 10.20 8.41
N MET A 331 16.47 11.07 7.46
CA MET A 331 17.80 11.21 6.92
C MET A 331 18.81 11.69 8.00
N PHE A 332 18.39 12.62 8.87
CA PHE A 332 19.19 13.14 9.98
C PHE A 332 19.19 12.21 11.20
N LEU A 333 18.05 11.60 11.53
CA LEU A 333 17.92 10.62 12.61
C LEU A 333 18.78 9.36 12.40
N GLY A 334 19.32 9.19 11.22
CA GLY A 334 20.14 8.03 10.88
C GLY A 334 21.47 7.93 11.65
N ARG A 335 21.82 8.88 12.49
CA ARG A 335 22.94 8.77 13.46
C ARG A 335 22.52 8.03 14.73
N LEU A 336 21.24 7.92 15.00
CA LEU A 336 20.66 7.20 16.13
C LEU A 336 20.45 5.72 15.81
N ASP A 337 20.16 4.93 16.84
CA ASP A 337 19.73 3.55 16.68
C ASP A 337 18.43 3.52 15.83
N PRO A 338 18.33 2.64 14.80
CA PRO A 338 17.12 2.52 13.98
C PRO A 338 15.84 2.30 14.80
N ARG A 339 15.93 1.68 15.98
CA ARG A 339 14.80 1.49 16.90
C ARG A 339 14.18 2.80 17.35
N VAL A 340 15.00 3.83 17.62
CA VAL A 340 14.54 5.13 18.09
C VAL A 340 13.69 5.80 17.01
N GLY A 341 14.14 5.76 15.76
CA GLY A 341 13.36 6.30 14.63
C GLY A 341 12.04 5.57 14.43
N MET A 342 12.05 4.22 14.45
CA MET A 342 10.83 3.42 14.35
C MET A 342 9.87 3.69 15.52
N ALA A 343 10.36 3.66 16.76
CA ALA A 343 9.55 3.90 17.94
C ALA A 343 8.92 5.32 17.91
N MET A 344 9.70 6.34 17.55
CA MET A 344 9.21 7.71 17.42
C MET A 344 8.10 7.77 16.35
N GLY A 345 8.31 7.20 15.18
CA GLY A 345 7.33 7.24 14.12
C GLY A 345 6.05 6.48 14.48
N PHE A 346 6.13 5.28 15.06
CA PHE A 346 4.94 4.56 15.52
C PHE A 346 4.24 5.26 16.68
N SER A 347 4.96 5.93 17.58
CA SER A 347 4.36 6.76 18.63
C SER A 347 3.61 7.97 18.06
N LEU A 348 4.12 8.60 17.00
CA LEU A 348 3.40 9.66 16.28
C LEU A 348 2.11 9.11 15.62
N GLN A 349 2.11 7.86 15.14
CA GLN A 349 0.88 7.21 14.64
C GLN A 349 -0.13 6.98 15.77
N VAL A 350 0.33 6.60 16.98
CA VAL A 350 -0.55 6.51 18.16
C VAL A 350 -1.17 7.87 18.48
N VAL A 351 -0.37 8.93 18.52
CA VAL A 351 -0.88 10.29 18.76
C VAL A 351 -1.90 10.70 17.71
N SER A 352 -1.60 10.45 16.42
CA SER A 352 -2.54 10.73 15.33
C SER A 352 -3.84 9.93 15.45
N GLY A 353 -3.75 8.65 15.82
CA GLY A 353 -4.92 7.81 16.01
C GLY A 353 -5.79 8.27 17.18
N LEU A 354 -5.19 8.62 18.33
CA LEU A 354 -5.90 9.21 19.46
C LEU A 354 -6.58 10.53 19.07
N TRP A 355 -5.91 11.34 18.25
CA TRP A 355 -6.50 12.57 17.72
C TRP A 355 -7.70 12.28 16.81
N LEU A 356 -7.61 11.30 15.90
CA LEU A 356 -8.75 10.88 15.08
C LEU A 356 -9.92 10.33 15.91
N MET A 357 -9.66 9.68 17.04
CA MET A 357 -10.73 9.23 17.95
C MET A 357 -11.46 10.38 18.65
N SER A 358 -10.91 11.59 18.67
CA SER A 358 -11.51 12.76 19.29
C SER A 358 -12.29 13.67 18.32
N ILE A 359 -12.29 13.38 17.00
CA ILE A 359 -13.01 14.19 16.03
C ILE A 359 -14.51 13.88 16.01
N ASN A 360 -15.28 14.82 15.51
CA ASN A 360 -16.71 14.70 15.23
C ASN A 360 -17.00 15.07 13.76
N LEU A 361 -18.26 15.01 13.35
CA LEU A 361 -18.69 15.36 11.98
C LEU A 361 -18.61 16.86 11.65
N ASP A 362 -18.40 17.71 12.65
CA ASP A 362 -18.25 19.17 12.48
C ASP A 362 -16.78 19.61 12.56
N VAL A 363 -15.84 18.64 12.41
CA VAL A 363 -14.40 18.91 12.46
C VAL A 363 -13.95 19.85 11.34
N GLY A 364 -13.10 20.82 11.68
CA GLY A 364 -12.52 21.74 10.71
C GLY A 364 -11.47 21.08 9.79
N MET A 365 -11.33 21.62 8.59
CA MET A 365 -10.35 21.15 7.61
C MET A 365 -8.90 21.27 8.07
N ASP A 366 -8.59 22.32 8.79
CA ASP A 366 -7.28 22.60 9.40
C ASP A 366 -6.86 21.49 10.36
N VAL A 367 -7.78 21.01 11.18
CA VAL A 367 -7.55 19.89 12.12
C VAL A 367 -7.26 18.60 11.36
N LEU A 368 -8.03 18.31 10.32
CA LEU A 368 -7.86 17.11 9.48
C LEU A 368 -6.54 17.15 8.68
N ALA A 369 -6.22 18.31 8.11
CA ALA A 369 -4.97 18.51 7.38
C ALA A 369 -3.75 18.39 8.31
N ALA A 370 -3.80 18.97 9.51
CA ALA A 370 -2.74 18.86 10.51
C ALA A 370 -2.55 17.41 10.97
N ASN A 371 -3.64 16.68 11.22
CA ASN A 371 -3.55 15.24 11.56
C ASN A 371 -2.97 14.41 10.41
N SER A 372 -3.42 14.65 9.17
CA SER A 372 -2.90 13.96 7.99
C SER A 372 -1.42 14.26 7.76
N MET A 373 -0.99 15.51 7.99
CA MET A 373 0.43 15.88 7.95
C MET A 373 1.25 15.13 9.01
N LEU A 374 0.73 15.00 10.22
CA LEU A 374 1.37 14.22 11.30
C LEU A 374 1.50 12.74 10.93
N GLN A 375 0.45 12.13 10.35
CA GLN A 375 0.48 10.76 9.85
C GLN A 375 1.53 10.57 8.77
N GLY A 376 1.56 11.46 7.79
CA GLY A 376 2.56 11.43 6.73
C GLY A 376 3.98 11.50 7.29
N MET A 377 4.23 12.45 8.20
CA MET A 377 5.53 12.61 8.84
C MET A 377 5.97 11.33 9.58
N ALA A 378 5.07 10.71 10.30
CA ALA A 378 5.33 9.44 10.98
C ALA A 378 5.73 8.33 10.01
N ILE A 379 5.05 8.22 8.87
CA ILE A 379 5.37 7.22 7.81
C ILE A 379 6.77 7.42 7.26
N GLY A 380 7.15 8.67 6.95
CA GLY A 380 8.50 8.98 6.48
C GLY A 380 9.58 8.60 7.50
N ILE A 381 9.33 8.88 8.78
CA ILE A 381 10.24 8.54 9.88
C ILE A 381 10.38 7.04 10.08
N ILE A 382 9.31 6.25 9.92
CA ILE A 382 9.34 4.78 10.11
C ILE A 382 10.06 4.07 8.96
N TRP A 383 9.77 4.44 7.71
CA TRP A 383 10.15 3.64 6.54
C TRP A 383 11.65 3.40 6.41
N VAL A 384 12.45 4.45 6.60
CA VAL A 384 13.91 4.38 6.41
C VAL A 384 14.59 3.47 7.41
N PRO A 385 14.42 3.65 8.74
CA PRO A 385 15.04 2.77 9.71
C PRO A 385 14.46 1.36 9.67
N LEU A 386 13.18 1.17 9.36
CA LEU A 386 12.54 -0.13 9.21
C LEU A 386 13.21 -0.93 8.09
N THR A 387 13.35 -0.34 6.90
CA THR A 387 13.99 -1.02 5.77
C THR A 387 15.44 -1.36 6.10
N ILE A 388 16.22 -0.39 6.61
CA ILE A 388 17.63 -0.60 6.90
C ILE A 388 17.84 -1.67 7.99
N ALA A 389 17.03 -1.66 9.05
CA ALA A 389 17.13 -2.63 10.14
C ALA A 389 16.75 -4.05 9.69
N SER A 390 15.71 -4.18 8.87
CA SER A 390 15.23 -5.48 8.36
C SER A 390 16.28 -6.19 7.50
N PHE A 391 17.07 -5.44 6.72
CA PHE A 391 18.09 -6.03 5.82
C PHE A 391 19.50 -5.98 6.37
N ALA A 392 19.72 -5.45 7.58
CA ALA A 392 21.06 -5.23 8.14
C ALA A 392 21.87 -6.50 8.38
N THR A 393 21.22 -7.63 8.63
CA THR A 393 21.83 -8.92 8.96
C THR A 393 21.73 -9.94 7.83
N LEU A 394 20.98 -9.62 6.77
CA LEU A 394 20.72 -10.53 5.67
C LEU A 394 21.87 -10.52 4.64
N GLU A 395 22.16 -11.67 4.04
CA GLU A 395 23.12 -11.79 2.95
C GLU A 395 22.65 -11.04 1.69
N ASP A 396 23.57 -10.29 1.06
CA ASP A 396 23.27 -9.47 -0.13
C ASP A 396 22.66 -10.29 -1.29
N ARG A 397 23.01 -11.58 -1.38
CA ARG A 397 22.49 -12.52 -2.39
C ARG A 397 20.98 -12.76 -2.27
N LEU A 398 20.43 -12.69 -1.07
CA LEU A 398 19.02 -12.94 -0.77
C LEU A 398 18.15 -11.68 -0.88
N TRP A 399 18.74 -10.50 -1.07
CA TRP A 399 18.02 -9.22 -1.07
C TRP A 399 16.88 -9.12 -2.10
N PRO A 400 17.02 -9.56 -3.37
CA PRO A 400 15.91 -9.46 -4.33
C PRO A 400 14.68 -10.27 -3.90
N GLU A 401 14.90 -11.47 -3.37
CA GLU A 401 13.85 -12.34 -2.86
C GLU A 401 13.24 -11.76 -1.57
N ALA A 402 14.08 -11.38 -0.62
CA ALA A 402 13.65 -10.78 0.64
C ALA A 402 12.89 -9.46 0.44
N MET A 403 13.31 -8.61 -0.50
CA MET A 403 12.63 -7.37 -0.81
C MET A 403 11.23 -7.63 -1.39
N SER A 404 11.08 -8.68 -2.20
CA SER A 404 9.80 -9.08 -2.76
C SER A 404 8.82 -9.54 -1.67
N VAL A 405 9.28 -10.38 -0.72
CA VAL A 405 8.48 -10.83 0.43
C VAL A 405 8.12 -9.65 1.35
N PHE A 406 9.06 -8.73 1.57
CA PHE A 406 8.85 -7.53 2.37
C PHE A 406 7.72 -6.65 1.82
N HIS A 407 7.74 -6.37 0.52
CA HIS A 407 6.67 -5.60 -0.13
C HIS A 407 5.35 -6.37 -0.23
N LEU A 408 5.40 -7.68 -0.46
CA LEU A 408 4.22 -8.54 -0.43
C LEU A 408 3.51 -8.46 0.91
N LEU A 409 4.25 -8.62 2.01
CA LEU A 409 3.66 -8.62 3.35
C LEU A 409 3.14 -7.23 3.75
N ARG A 410 3.80 -6.16 3.30
CA ARG A 410 3.26 -4.80 3.42
C ARG A 410 1.90 -4.67 2.74
N ASN A 411 1.75 -5.19 1.52
CA ASN A 411 0.51 -5.08 0.75
C ASN A 411 -0.61 -5.95 1.34
N ILE A 412 -0.30 -7.18 1.74
CA ILE A 412 -1.27 -8.07 2.42
C ILE A 412 -1.73 -7.43 3.74
N GLY A 413 -0.79 -6.89 4.53
CA GLY A 413 -1.12 -6.18 5.77
C GLY A 413 -2.09 -5.02 5.53
N SER A 414 -1.85 -4.22 4.49
CA SER A 414 -2.76 -3.13 4.11
C SER A 414 -4.16 -3.65 3.78
N SER A 415 -4.26 -4.65 2.90
CA SER A 415 -5.55 -5.20 2.48
C SER A 415 -6.33 -5.83 3.63
N PHE A 416 -5.63 -6.60 4.48
CA PHE A 416 -6.22 -7.23 5.66
C PHE A 416 -6.82 -6.19 6.61
N PHE A 417 -6.04 -5.17 6.94
CA PHE A 417 -6.48 -4.18 7.93
C PHE A 417 -7.59 -3.27 7.42
N ILE A 418 -7.54 -2.87 6.14
CA ILE A 418 -8.62 -2.11 5.51
C ILE A 418 -9.92 -2.91 5.54
N SER A 419 -9.87 -4.19 5.16
CA SER A 419 -11.02 -5.07 5.17
C SER A 419 -11.61 -5.22 6.58
N MET A 420 -10.74 -5.39 7.58
CA MET A 420 -11.14 -5.46 8.99
C MET A 420 -11.81 -4.16 9.47
N CYS A 421 -11.22 -3.00 9.18
CA CYS A 421 -11.80 -1.70 9.54
C CYS A 421 -13.14 -1.45 8.85
N VAL A 422 -13.28 -1.78 7.56
CA VAL A 422 -14.54 -1.62 6.82
C VAL A 422 -15.63 -2.53 7.40
N ALA A 423 -15.31 -3.79 7.70
CA ALA A 423 -16.25 -4.71 8.34
C ALA A 423 -16.70 -4.21 9.71
N ASP A 424 -15.77 -3.66 10.49
CA ASP A 424 -16.06 -3.10 11.79
C ASP A 424 -16.94 -1.84 11.69
N ILE A 425 -16.64 -0.92 10.79
CA ILE A 425 -17.47 0.26 10.51
C ILE A 425 -18.91 -0.15 10.19
N VAL A 426 -19.11 -1.09 9.27
CA VAL A 426 -20.46 -1.53 8.88
C VAL A 426 -21.18 -2.16 10.05
N ARG A 427 -20.53 -3.05 10.80
CA ARG A 427 -21.10 -3.72 11.98
C ARG A 427 -21.47 -2.73 13.09
N VAL A 428 -20.54 -1.86 13.48
CA VAL A 428 -20.73 -0.89 14.55
C VAL A 428 -21.79 0.16 14.16
N THR A 429 -21.80 0.58 12.88
CA THR A 429 -22.86 1.46 12.34
C THR A 429 -24.23 0.81 12.48
N ALA A 430 -24.39 -0.44 12.04
CA ALA A 430 -25.68 -1.15 12.13
C ALA A 430 -26.15 -1.31 13.59
N GLN A 431 -25.23 -1.68 14.49
CA GLN A 431 -25.54 -1.82 15.91
C GLN A 431 -25.96 -0.50 16.56
N ASN A 432 -25.23 0.59 16.29
CA ASN A 432 -25.57 1.89 16.86
C ASN A 432 -26.80 2.50 16.21
N TYR A 433 -27.02 2.29 14.92
CA TYR A 433 -28.27 2.68 14.25
C TYR A 433 -29.47 2.01 14.94
N SER A 434 -29.43 0.71 15.16
CA SER A 434 -30.50 -0.01 15.86
C SER A 434 -30.72 0.54 17.27
N ARG A 435 -29.66 0.73 18.06
CA ARG A 435 -29.78 1.29 19.44
C ARG A 435 -30.33 2.71 19.47
N MET A 436 -29.92 3.56 18.51
CA MET A 436 -30.40 4.94 18.42
C MET A 436 -31.87 5.00 17.98
N THR A 437 -32.31 4.10 17.11
CA THR A 437 -33.71 4.04 16.67
C THR A 437 -34.67 3.60 17.78
N GLU A 438 -34.22 2.83 18.77
CA GLU A 438 -35.00 2.49 19.96
C GLU A 438 -35.43 3.73 20.77
N MET A 439 -34.63 4.80 20.70
CA MET A 439 -34.94 6.08 21.37
C MET A 439 -35.96 6.94 20.58
N ILE A 440 -36.29 6.56 19.35
CA ILE A 440 -37.26 7.27 18.51
C ILE A 440 -38.65 6.71 18.81
N SER A 441 -39.27 7.30 19.78
CA SER A 441 -40.62 6.91 20.25
C SER A 441 -41.48 8.15 20.39
N PRO A 442 -42.79 8.08 20.11
CA PRO A 442 -43.73 9.17 20.39
C PRO A 442 -43.75 9.62 21.86
N PHE A 443 -43.29 8.76 22.74
CA PHE A 443 -43.20 9.04 24.20
C PHE A 443 -41.90 9.73 24.61
N ASN A 444 -40.95 9.96 23.65
CA ASN A 444 -39.74 10.66 23.96
C ASN A 444 -39.97 12.18 23.91
N GLU A 445 -40.14 12.82 25.04
CA GLU A 445 -40.41 14.24 25.21
C GLU A 445 -39.37 15.13 24.54
N ARG A 446 -38.11 14.68 24.38
CA ARG A 446 -37.07 15.42 23.72
C ARG A 446 -37.32 15.61 22.20
N LEU A 447 -38.01 14.66 21.57
CA LEU A 447 -38.40 14.74 20.16
C LEU A 447 -39.59 15.67 19.95
N ALA A 448 -40.39 15.92 20.97
CA ALA A 448 -41.54 16.83 20.95
C ALA A 448 -41.14 18.33 21.13
N MET A 449 -39.87 18.62 21.37
CA MET A 449 -39.41 20.00 21.56
C MET A 449 -39.49 20.79 20.26
N PRO A 450 -39.93 22.07 20.29
CA PRO A 450 -40.21 22.87 19.08
C PRO A 450 -39.01 22.96 18.11
N TRP A 451 -37.78 23.05 18.61
CA TRP A 451 -36.58 23.11 17.78
C TRP A 451 -36.22 21.77 17.12
N VAL A 452 -36.69 20.66 17.64
CA VAL A 452 -36.52 19.32 17.04
C VAL A 452 -37.61 19.13 15.97
N MET A 453 -38.85 19.48 16.25
CA MET A 453 -39.98 19.31 15.33
C MET A 453 -39.87 20.15 14.03
N GLY A 454 -39.10 21.22 14.03
CA GLY A 454 -38.84 22.02 12.84
C GLY A 454 -38.06 21.30 11.74
N GLY A 455 -37.16 20.43 12.09
CA GLY A 455 -36.29 19.71 11.14
C GLY A 455 -36.54 18.20 11.07
N TRP A 456 -36.82 17.56 12.20
CA TRP A 456 -36.94 16.11 12.37
C TRP A 456 -38.33 15.72 12.89
N ASN A 457 -39.35 16.16 12.17
CA ASN A 457 -40.76 15.88 12.51
C ASN A 457 -41.04 14.38 12.37
N THR A 458 -41.51 13.74 13.46
CA THR A 458 -41.88 12.32 13.49
C THR A 458 -43.27 12.03 12.89
N GLU A 459 -44.06 13.05 12.61
CA GLU A 459 -45.42 12.91 12.04
C GLU A 459 -45.40 12.86 10.52
N THR A 460 -44.33 13.33 9.86
CA THR A 460 -44.22 13.34 8.41
C THR A 460 -43.18 12.36 7.90
N LEU A 461 -43.44 11.74 6.75
CA LEU A 461 -42.49 10.83 6.10
C LEU A 461 -41.15 11.52 5.79
N ALA A 462 -41.22 12.80 5.36
CA ALA A 462 -40.01 13.58 5.09
C ALA A 462 -39.20 13.88 6.36
N GLY A 463 -39.84 14.13 7.49
CA GLY A 463 -39.21 14.34 8.79
C GLY A 463 -38.55 13.05 9.29
N LEU A 464 -39.25 11.92 9.19
CA LEU A 464 -38.71 10.60 9.54
C LEU A 464 -37.51 10.23 8.68
N ALA A 465 -37.55 10.52 7.37
CA ALA A 465 -36.45 10.27 6.46
C ALA A 465 -35.19 11.11 6.80
N ARG A 466 -35.39 12.39 7.19
CA ARG A 466 -34.30 13.26 7.66
C ARG A 466 -33.70 12.76 8.97
N LEU A 467 -34.57 12.34 9.90
CA LEU A 467 -34.13 11.80 11.19
C LEU A 467 -33.36 10.49 10.99
N ALA A 468 -33.86 9.57 10.17
CA ALA A 468 -33.18 8.31 9.85
C ALA A 468 -31.82 8.57 9.21
N LYS A 469 -31.71 9.55 8.30
CA LYS A 469 -30.44 9.96 7.68
C LYS A 469 -29.44 10.48 8.73
N GLU A 470 -29.90 11.31 9.68
CA GLU A 470 -29.02 11.85 10.74
C GLU A 470 -28.58 10.77 11.71
N ILE A 471 -29.48 9.87 12.10
CA ILE A 471 -29.13 8.71 12.95
C ILE A 471 -28.06 7.85 12.26
N ASN A 472 -28.26 7.56 10.97
CA ASN A 472 -27.26 6.79 10.21
C ASN A 472 -25.90 7.51 10.12
N ARG A 473 -25.93 8.85 9.96
CA ARG A 473 -24.74 9.68 9.92
C ARG A 473 -23.96 9.63 11.23
N GLN A 474 -24.65 9.73 12.38
CA GLN A 474 -24.03 9.65 13.71
C GLN A 474 -23.58 8.22 14.04
N ALA A 475 -24.37 7.22 13.69
CA ALA A 475 -23.99 5.81 13.88
C ALA A 475 -22.75 5.44 13.06
N ALA A 476 -22.67 5.92 11.82
CA ALA A 476 -21.49 5.74 10.98
C ALA A 476 -20.25 6.41 11.60
N MET A 477 -20.39 7.64 12.13
CA MET A 477 -19.28 8.31 12.81
C MET A 477 -18.71 7.47 13.95
N ILE A 478 -19.57 6.83 14.75
CA ILE A 478 -19.13 5.93 15.83
C ILE A 478 -18.34 4.74 15.24
N GLY A 479 -18.81 4.17 14.13
CA GLY A 479 -18.08 3.10 13.43
C GLY A 479 -16.69 3.53 12.97
N TYR A 480 -16.55 4.74 12.42
CA TYR A 480 -15.25 5.28 12.06
C TYR A 480 -14.33 5.52 13.27
N LEU A 481 -14.88 6.01 14.38
CA LEU A 481 -14.11 6.19 15.62
C LEU A 481 -13.56 4.85 16.15
N ASP A 482 -14.34 3.79 16.05
CA ASP A 482 -13.92 2.43 16.44
C ASP A 482 -12.81 1.90 15.52
N ALA A 483 -12.95 2.09 14.22
CA ALA A 483 -11.86 1.79 13.26
C ALA A 483 -10.57 2.58 13.55
N PHE A 484 -10.66 3.85 13.99
CA PHE A 484 -9.51 4.63 14.42
C PHE A 484 -8.94 4.14 15.77
N ALA A 485 -9.75 3.54 16.64
CA ALA A 485 -9.28 2.86 17.84
C ALA A 485 -8.45 1.62 17.49
N LEU A 486 -8.91 0.81 16.53
CA LEU A 486 -8.14 -0.33 15.99
C LEU A 486 -6.81 0.14 15.38
N TYR A 487 -6.82 1.23 14.61
CA TYR A 487 -5.60 1.84 14.06
C TYR A 487 -4.61 2.26 15.15
N THR A 488 -5.12 2.87 16.22
CA THR A 488 -4.32 3.30 17.37
C THR A 488 -3.73 2.10 18.11
N ALA A 489 -4.52 1.05 18.32
CA ALA A 489 -4.07 -0.18 18.97
C ALA A 489 -2.98 -0.89 18.14
N ALA A 490 -3.14 -0.98 16.82
CA ALA A 490 -2.14 -1.54 15.92
C ALA A 490 -0.83 -0.72 15.96
N SER A 491 -0.94 0.61 16.02
CA SER A 491 0.22 1.50 16.15
C SER A 491 0.95 1.31 17.48
N ALA A 492 0.22 1.17 18.59
CA ALA A 492 0.78 0.90 19.91
C ALA A 492 1.46 -0.48 19.98
N ALA A 493 0.86 -1.50 19.39
CA ALA A 493 1.45 -2.83 19.28
C ALA A 493 2.78 -2.79 18.50
N ALA A 494 2.86 -1.97 17.43
CA ALA A 494 4.10 -1.79 16.67
C ALA A 494 5.21 -1.15 17.52
N VAL A 495 4.91 -0.19 18.40
CA VAL A 495 5.90 0.38 19.33
C VAL A 495 6.51 -0.72 20.21
N VAL A 496 5.69 -1.63 20.72
CA VAL A 496 6.17 -2.78 21.53
C VAL A 496 7.03 -3.72 20.67
N LEU A 497 6.60 -4.04 19.46
CA LEU A 497 7.35 -4.91 18.53
C LEU A 497 8.73 -4.34 18.19
N VAL A 498 8.87 -3.02 18.07
CA VAL A 498 10.15 -2.36 17.80
C VAL A 498 11.19 -2.66 18.89
N MET A 499 10.76 -2.80 20.15
CA MET A 499 11.68 -3.13 21.26
C MET A 499 12.32 -4.50 21.10
N LEU A 500 11.70 -5.42 20.36
CA LEU A 500 12.20 -6.78 20.11
C LEU A 500 13.26 -6.82 19.00
N VAL A 501 13.36 -5.80 18.14
CA VAL A 501 14.35 -5.71 17.06
C VAL A 501 15.75 -5.60 17.66
N SER A 502 16.74 -6.33 17.13
CA SER A 502 18.12 -6.24 17.61
C SER A 502 18.83 -5.00 17.04
N GLY A 503 19.39 -4.15 17.90
CA GLY A 503 20.23 -2.99 17.49
C GLY A 503 21.64 -3.39 17.03
N ARG A 504 22.03 -4.66 17.17
CA ARG A 504 23.38 -5.13 16.81
C ARG A 504 23.51 -5.31 15.30
N ARG A 505 24.33 -4.46 14.67
CA ARG A 505 24.90 -4.77 13.36
C ARG A 505 25.80 -6.01 13.52
N ARG A 506 25.64 -7.02 12.66
CA ARG A 506 26.63 -8.08 12.51
C ARG A 506 27.94 -7.35 12.14
N ARG A 507 28.95 -7.36 13.04
CA ARG A 507 30.30 -6.96 12.67
C ARG A 507 30.74 -7.90 11.55
N ALA A 508 30.86 -7.38 10.34
CA ALA A 508 31.58 -8.05 9.27
C ALA A 508 33.03 -8.14 9.76
N GLY A 509 33.48 -9.36 10.10
CA GLY A 509 34.86 -9.60 10.50
C GLY A 509 34.97 -10.28 11.88
N ALA A 510 34.63 -11.55 11.92
CA ALA A 510 35.19 -12.52 12.85
C ALA A 510 34.81 -13.94 12.36
N ALA A 511 35.50 -14.42 11.36
CA ALA A 511 35.91 -15.82 11.13
C ALA A 511 36.85 -15.83 9.92
#